data_5c21f9181bf779381df090c8db03e569
#
_entry.id   5c21f9181bf779381df090c8db03e569
#
_cell.length_a   1.000
_cell.length_b   1.000
_cell.length_c   1.000
_cell.angle_alpha   90.00
_cell.angle_beta   90.00
_cell.angle_gamma   90.00
#
_symmetry.space_group_name_H-M   'P 1'
#
loop_
_entity.id
_entity.type
_entity.pdbx_description
1 polymer ?
#
loop_
_entity_poly.entity_id
_entity_poly.type
_entity_poly.pdbx_seq_one_letter_code
_entity_poly.pdbx_strand_id
1 'polypeptide(L)'
;MIDGITIANYLTSLKYKIKTKTKGTVIVLVEGNRLDKMRELAKALNQFKAKIDPNMSGSSIGGIKVDTVKVYIKAAGKTGGLDVESAAISMLQDAIANAMAIANGPIDLQLKGKVVKGVVGVRKTAGTPKSDFHLVNSSNTPLCHISHKKGSTPKDFQQWGGITESKIAIHPEIEYFEKQVNALYPNGKMPNGESAYMKIKDTKLKFMSVYGVNFDNGGIDENKVDVLIQGNPGIKRLSGNKFELTSSGNIHYLPEAITGGFEPVLAVIYKGDRTQLGLRGARASIYPIGGRSFKQEIKNKS
;
A
#
# COMPACT_ATOMS: atom_id res chain seq x y z
N MET A 1 3.65 -39.44 -11.28
CA MET A 1 2.67 -38.45 -10.71
C MET A 1 3.26 -37.07 -10.91
N ILE A 2 2.55 -36.20 -11.59
CA ILE A 2 2.99 -34.82 -11.86
C ILE A 2 2.74 -33.98 -10.63
N ASP A 3 3.71 -33.19 -10.20
CA ASP A 3 3.56 -32.27 -9.07
C ASP A 3 3.45 -30.81 -9.52
N GLY A 4 3.02 -29.94 -8.60
CA GLY A 4 2.84 -28.52 -8.88
C GLY A 4 4.15 -27.78 -9.17
N ILE A 5 5.29 -28.29 -8.76
CA ILE A 5 6.59 -27.68 -9.06
C ILE A 5 6.93 -27.88 -10.53
N THR A 6 6.70 -29.09 -11.04
CA THR A 6 6.86 -29.43 -12.47
C THR A 6 5.95 -28.58 -13.35
N ILE A 7 4.67 -28.45 -12.98
CA ILE A 7 3.70 -27.61 -13.70
C ILE A 7 4.13 -26.14 -13.66
N ALA A 8 4.56 -25.62 -12.50
CA ALA A 8 5.01 -24.24 -12.36
C ALA A 8 6.24 -23.93 -13.21
N ASN A 9 7.21 -24.83 -13.25
CA ASN A 9 8.41 -24.69 -14.08
C ASN A 9 8.06 -24.68 -15.57
N TYR A 10 7.18 -25.57 -16.00
CA TYR A 10 6.67 -25.57 -17.37
C TYR A 10 5.95 -24.27 -17.72
N LEU A 11 5.05 -23.77 -16.87
CA LEU A 11 4.36 -22.50 -17.08
C LEU A 11 5.33 -21.32 -17.09
N THR A 12 6.38 -21.35 -16.28
CA THR A 12 7.43 -20.34 -16.28
C THR A 12 8.19 -20.33 -17.61
N SER A 13 8.47 -21.49 -18.22
CA SER A 13 9.10 -21.58 -19.55
C SER A 13 8.22 -20.98 -20.66
N LEU A 14 6.90 -21.00 -20.47
CA LEU A 14 5.92 -20.32 -21.32
C LEU A 14 5.67 -18.85 -20.94
N LYS A 15 6.53 -18.26 -20.09
CA LYS A 15 6.47 -16.88 -19.62
C LYS A 15 5.24 -16.52 -18.76
N TYR A 16 4.56 -17.51 -18.19
CA TYR A 16 3.52 -17.23 -17.20
C TYR A 16 4.15 -16.80 -15.86
N LYS A 17 3.54 -15.83 -15.22
CA LYS A 17 3.99 -15.33 -13.90
C LYS A 17 3.41 -16.21 -12.78
N ILE A 18 4.26 -16.88 -12.05
CA ILE A 18 3.86 -17.77 -10.95
C ILE A 18 3.99 -17.03 -9.61
N LYS A 19 2.90 -16.96 -8.85
CA LYS A 19 2.88 -16.37 -7.51
C LYS A 19 3.26 -17.38 -6.43
N THR A 20 2.74 -18.59 -6.54
CA THR A 20 2.92 -19.65 -5.54
C THR A 20 3.04 -20.99 -6.24
N LYS A 21 3.98 -21.82 -5.78
CA LYS A 21 4.15 -23.20 -6.22
C LYS A 21 4.40 -24.11 -5.02
N THR A 22 3.58 -25.15 -4.91
CA THR A 22 3.76 -26.25 -3.96
C THR A 22 3.54 -27.56 -4.71
N LYS A 23 3.79 -28.72 -4.09
CA LYS A 23 3.54 -30.02 -4.73
C LYS A 23 2.09 -30.17 -5.22
N GLY A 24 1.10 -29.63 -4.50
CA GLY A 24 -0.32 -29.77 -4.83
C GLY A 24 -1.00 -28.52 -5.38
N THR A 25 -0.32 -27.37 -5.40
CA THR A 25 -0.96 -26.10 -5.80
C THR A 25 -0.05 -25.18 -6.55
N VAL A 26 -0.55 -24.59 -7.63
CA VAL A 26 0.10 -23.53 -8.41
C VAL A 26 -0.85 -22.35 -8.51
N ILE A 27 -0.36 -21.13 -8.27
CA ILE A 27 -1.12 -19.89 -8.48
C ILE A 27 -0.46 -19.11 -9.60
N VAL A 28 -1.18 -18.92 -10.69
CA VAL A 28 -0.75 -18.17 -11.88
C VAL A 28 -1.37 -16.77 -11.84
N LEU A 29 -0.57 -15.74 -12.06
CA LEU A 29 -1.02 -14.37 -12.21
C LEU A 29 -1.26 -14.06 -13.69
N VAL A 30 -2.43 -13.54 -14.01
CA VAL A 30 -2.83 -13.19 -15.39
C VAL A 30 -3.39 -11.77 -15.47
N GLU A 31 -3.15 -11.10 -16.57
CA GLU A 31 -3.76 -9.80 -16.90
C GLU A 31 -4.97 -10.01 -17.79
N GLY A 32 -5.97 -9.14 -17.65
CA GLY A 32 -7.20 -9.19 -18.43
C GLY A 32 -8.29 -10.10 -17.85
N ASN A 33 -9.15 -10.62 -18.74
CA ASN A 33 -10.27 -11.46 -18.33
C ASN A 33 -9.79 -12.83 -17.81
N ARG A 34 -10.03 -13.12 -16.55
CA ARG A 34 -9.56 -14.35 -15.89
C ARG A 34 -10.15 -15.65 -16.48
N LEU A 35 -11.38 -15.60 -16.97
CA LEU A 35 -12.02 -16.80 -17.56
C LEU A 35 -11.40 -17.16 -18.90
N ASP A 36 -11.10 -16.16 -19.74
CA ASP A 36 -10.43 -16.37 -21.01
C ASP A 36 -9.00 -16.86 -20.79
N LYS A 37 -8.29 -16.24 -19.84
CA LYS A 37 -6.94 -16.68 -19.45
C LYS A 37 -6.92 -18.09 -18.84
N MET A 38 -7.98 -18.49 -18.15
CA MET A 38 -8.13 -19.88 -17.66
C MET A 38 -8.25 -20.86 -18.82
N ARG A 39 -9.01 -20.50 -19.86
CA ARG A 39 -9.13 -21.34 -21.08
C ARG A 39 -7.81 -21.43 -21.83
N GLU A 40 -7.10 -20.33 -22.00
CA GLU A 40 -5.75 -20.31 -22.61
C GLU A 40 -4.76 -21.19 -21.82
N LEU A 41 -4.75 -21.04 -20.50
CA LEU A 41 -3.88 -21.80 -19.62
C LEU A 41 -4.21 -23.30 -19.62
N ALA A 42 -5.49 -23.67 -19.67
CA ALA A 42 -5.90 -25.07 -19.77
C ALA A 42 -5.43 -25.68 -21.10
N LYS A 43 -5.48 -24.93 -22.21
CA LYS A 43 -4.91 -25.36 -23.49
C LYS A 43 -3.40 -25.55 -23.40
N ALA A 44 -2.67 -24.60 -22.79
CA ALA A 44 -1.22 -24.72 -22.58
C ALA A 44 -0.84 -25.95 -21.73
N LEU A 45 -1.70 -26.33 -20.79
CA LEU A 45 -1.52 -27.50 -19.92
C LEU A 45 -2.12 -28.80 -20.48
N ASN A 46 -2.63 -28.80 -21.73
CA ASN A 46 -3.30 -29.96 -22.32
C ASN A 46 -2.46 -31.22 -22.34
N GLN A 47 -1.15 -31.10 -22.57
CA GLN A 47 -0.22 -32.24 -22.51
C GLN A 47 -0.22 -32.96 -21.14
N PHE A 48 -0.61 -32.29 -20.09
CA PHE A 48 -0.76 -32.83 -18.73
C PHE A 48 -2.21 -33.27 -18.44
N LYS A 49 -3.07 -33.37 -19.46
CA LYS A 49 -4.49 -33.73 -19.34
C LYS A 49 -5.26 -32.79 -18.41
N ALA A 50 -4.96 -31.49 -18.48
CA ALA A 50 -5.59 -30.44 -17.69
C ALA A 50 -7.11 -30.35 -17.95
N LYS A 51 -7.90 -30.20 -16.89
CA LYS A 51 -9.35 -30.00 -16.97
C LYS A 51 -9.76 -28.76 -16.19
N ILE A 52 -10.63 -27.92 -16.77
CA ILE A 52 -11.25 -26.81 -16.05
C ILE A 52 -12.25 -27.38 -15.07
N ASP A 53 -12.14 -27.00 -13.80
CA ASP A 53 -13.07 -27.31 -12.73
C ASP A 53 -13.73 -26.00 -12.24
N PRO A 54 -14.94 -25.69 -12.68
CA PRO A 54 -15.64 -24.45 -12.30
C PRO A 54 -16.02 -24.40 -10.82
N ASN A 55 -16.07 -25.56 -10.16
CA ASN A 55 -16.45 -25.69 -8.75
C ASN A 55 -15.25 -25.87 -7.82
N MET A 56 -14.02 -25.66 -8.30
CA MET A 56 -12.83 -25.81 -7.49
C MET A 56 -12.86 -24.89 -6.27
N SER A 57 -12.84 -25.47 -5.08
CA SER A 57 -12.84 -24.72 -3.82
C SER A 57 -11.64 -23.77 -3.70
N GLY A 58 -11.85 -22.58 -3.14
CA GLY A 58 -10.81 -21.56 -2.98
C GLY A 58 -10.68 -20.54 -4.13
N SER A 59 -11.61 -20.59 -5.10
CA SER A 59 -11.69 -19.61 -6.18
C SER A 59 -13.15 -19.35 -6.57
N SER A 60 -13.52 -18.09 -6.78
CA SER A 60 -14.87 -17.70 -7.25
C SER A 60 -15.13 -17.99 -8.73
N ILE A 61 -14.11 -18.36 -9.48
CA ILE A 61 -14.20 -18.67 -10.91
C ILE A 61 -13.79 -20.13 -11.22
N GLY A 62 -13.59 -20.96 -10.18
CA GLY A 62 -13.01 -22.29 -10.33
C GLY A 62 -11.50 -22.26 -10.56
N GLY A 63 -10.98 -23.30 -11.20
CA GLY A 63 -9.55 -23.46 -11.48
C GLY A 63 -9.30 -24.52 -12.53
N ILE A 64 -8.04 -24.93 -12.68
CA ILE A 64 -7.63 -26.03 -13.56
C ILE A 64 -7.08 -27.15 -12.70
N LYS A 65 -7.54 -28.37 -12.94
CA LYS A 65 -7.05 -29.58 -12.30
C LYS A 65 -6.12 -30.32 -13.26
N VAL A 66 -4.95 -30.64 -12.77
CA VAL A 66 -3.96 -31.48 -13.46
C VAL A 66 -3.59 -32.61 -12.52
N ASP A 67 -4.13 -33.80 -12.75
CA ASP A 67 -4.02 -34.93 -11.81
C ASP A 67 -4.49 -34.50 -10.39
N THR A 68 -3.61 -34.52 -9.40
CA THR A 68 -3.90 -34.05 -8.03
C THR A 68 -3.58 -32.57 -7.80
N VAL A 69 -2.95 -31.91 -8.78
CA VAL A 69 -2.51 -30.51 -8.69
C VAL A 69 -3.65 -29.56 -9.01
N LYS A 70 -3.86 -28.56 -8.14
CA LYS A 70 -4.81 -27.46 -8.34
C LYS A 70 -4.07 -26.23 -8.89
N VAL A 71 -4.48 -25.76 -10.07
CA VAL A 71 -3.93 -24.54 -10.67
C VAL A 71 -4.98 -23.44 -10.58
N TYR A 72 -4.71 -22.44 -9.77
CA TYR A 72 -5.57 -21.28 -9.60
C TYR A 72 -5.10 -20.11 -10.44
N ILE A 73 -6.06 -19.36 -10.97
CA ILE A 73 -5.80 -18.14 -11.71
C ILE A 73 -6.22 -16.96 -10.84
N LYS A 74 -5.28 -16.12 -10.53
CA LYS A 74 -5.56 -14.82 -9.91
C LYS A 74 -5.27 -13.74 -10.94
N ALA A 75 -6.11 -12.71 -10.98
CA ALA A 75 -5.70 -11.51 -11.69
C ALA A 75 -4.28 -11.19 -11.20
N ALA A 76 -3.34 -11.00 -12.14
CA ALA A 76 -2.22 -10.13 -11.88
C ALA A 76 -2.92 -8.83 -11.53
N GLY A 77 -3.39 -8.71 -10.30
CA GLY A 77 -3.85 -7.43 -9.81
C GLY A 77 -2.78 -6.50 -10.23
N LYS A 78 -3.11 -5.27 -10.61
CA LYS A 78 -2.13 -4.19 -10.52
C LYS A 78 -1.44 -4.49 -9.20
N THR A 79 -0.21 -4.97 -9.24
CA THR A 79 0.61 -5.31 -8.09
C THR A 79 0.82 -3.99 -7.39
N GLY A 80 -0.24 -3.63 -6.66
CA GLY A 80 -0.51 -2.23 -6.44
C GLY A 80 0.36 -1.67 -5.34
N GLY A 81 0.84 -2.46 -4.43
CA GLY A 81 1.62 -1.96 -3.32
C GLY A 81 3.04 -2.51 -3.34
N LEU A 82 3.21 -3.83 -3.34
CA LEU A 82 4.51 -4.46 -3.14
C LEU A 82 5.53 -4.22 -4.27
N ASP A 83 5.09 -4.19 -5.55
CA ASP A 83 6.02 -3.95 -6.66
C ASP A 83 6.39 -2.46 -6.75
N VAL A 84 5.45 -1.55 -6.44
CA VAL A 84 5.71 -0.11 -6.43
C VAL A 84 6.64 0.28 -5.28
N GLU A 85 6.42 -0.30 -4.11
CA GLU A 85 7.27 -0.15 -2.93
C GLU A 85 8.68 -0.70 -3.18
N SER A 86 8.78 -1.91 -3.73
CA SER A 86 10.07 -2.53 -4.08
C SER A 86 10.81 -1.74 -5.14
N ALA A 87 10.11 -1.17 -6.13
CA ALA A 87 10.71 -0.29 -7.13
C ALA A 87 11.23 1.00 -6.51
N ALA A 88 10.47 1.62 -5.60
CA ALA A 88 10.89 2.83 -4.89
C ALA A 88 12.13 2.58 -4.02
N ILE A 89 12.17 1.44 -3.32
CA ILE A 89 13.35 1.03 -2.54
C ILE A 89 14.58 0.87 -3.46
N SER A 90 14.44 0.17 -4.59
CA SER A 90 15.54 -0.02 -5.55
C SER A 90 16.03 1.31 -6.10
N MET A 91 15.13 2.18 -6.55
CA MET A 91 15.49 3.52 -7.07
C MET A 91 16.24 4.36 -6.03
N LEU A 92 15.78 4.35 -4.79
CA LEU A 92 16.44 5.11 -3.72
C LEU A 92 17.78 4.47 -3.33
N GLN A 93 17.88 3.16 -3.31
CA GLN A 93 19.13 2.44 -3.06
C GLN A 93 20.20 2.77 -4.12
N ASP A 94 19.81 2.77 -5.41
CA ASP A 94 20.71 3.11 -6.52
C ASP A 94 21.13 4.58 -6.45
N ALA A 95 20.21 5.48 -6.12
CA ALA A 95 20.51 6.90 -5.95
C ALA A 95 21.47 7.15 -4.78
N ILE A 96 21.29 6.45 -3.64
CA ILE A 96 22.22 6.51 -2.49
C ILE A 96 23.60 5.96 -2.89
N ALA A 97 23.67 4.81 -3.55
CA ALA A 97 24.94 4.21 -3.98
C ALA A 97 25.74 5.16 -4.90
N ASN A 98 25.06 5.79 -5.87
CA ASN A 98 25.66 6.80 -6.75
C ASN A 98 26.14 8.03 -5.97
N ALA A 99 25.34 8.52 -5.02
CA ALA A 99 25.69 9.65 -4.18
C ALA A 99 26.90 9.35 -3.28
N MET A 100 26.98 8.14 -2.72
CA MET A 100 28.13 7.68 -1.92
C MET A 100 29.41 7.61 -2.75
N ALA A 101 29.32 7.14 -4.00
CA ALA A 101 30.48 7.14 -4.92
C ALA A 101 31.00 8.56 -5.18
N ILE A 102 30.09 9.53 -5.37
CA ILE A 102 30.44 10.95 -5.56
C ILE A 102 31.04 11.57 -4.28
N ALA A 103 30.49 11.21 -3.10
CA ALA A 103 30.92 11.71 -1.80
C ALA A 103 32.18 11.03 -1.26
N ASN A 104 32.58 9.90 -1.85
CA ASN A 104 33.63 9.02 -1.35
C ASN A 104 33.36 8.51 0.08
N GLY A 105 32.10 8.13 0.36
CA GLY A 105 31.67 7.63 1.66
C GLY A 105 30.19 7.86 1.97
N PRO A 106 29.77 7.66 3.23
CA PRO A 106 28.40 7.91 3.66
C PRO A 106 27.94 9.34 3.37
N ILE A 107 26.66 9.49 3.05
CA ILE A 107 26.07 10.79 2.72
C ILE A 107 25.23 11.36 3.86
N ASP A 108 25.11 12.68 3.90
CA ASP A 108 24.20 13.41 4.75
C ASP A 108 22.99 13.84 3.92
N LEU A 109 21.82 13.35 4.27
CA LEU A 109 20.60 13.61 3.54
C LEU A 109 19.80 14.75 4.19
N GLN A 110 19.70 15.87 3.48
CA GLN A 110 18.92 17.01 3.90
C GLN A 110 17.44 16.73 3.70
N LEU A 111 16.69 16.77 4.78
CA LEU A 111 15.24 16.84 4.84
C LEU A 111 14.84 18.25 5.28
N LYS A 112 13.60 18.64 5.08
CA LYS A 112 13.13 19.94 5.56
C LYS A 112 13.26 20.03 7.09
N GLY A 113 14.08 20.97 7.56
CA GLY A 113 14.34 21.18 8.99
C GLY A 113 15.18 20.12 9.71
N LYS A 114 15.67 19.08 9.02
CA LYS A 114 16.43 17.97 9.63
C LYS A 114 17.51 17.47 8.68
N VAL A 115 18.66 17.09 9.21
CA VAL A 115 19.72 16.37 8.46
C VAL A 115 19.84 14.95 9.00
N VAL A 116 19.70 13.98 8.13
CA VAL A 116 19.95 12.56 8.43
C VAL A 116 21.39 12.25 8.03
N LYS A 117 22.26 12.09 9.02
CA LYS A 117 23.71 11.91 8.81
C LYS A 117 24.10 10.46 8.60
N GLY A 118 25.11 10.23 7.78
CA GLY A 118 25.76 8.92 7.65
C GLY A 118 24.90 7.86 6.94
N VAL A 119 24.04 8.27 5.99
CA VAL A 119 23.20 7.34 5.23
C VAL A 119 24.06 6.54 4.26
N VAL A 120 23.88 5.21 4.26
CA VAL A 120 24.55 4.28 3.34
C VAL A 120 23.57 3.42 2.54
N GLY A 121 22.29 3.46 2.85
CA GLY A 121 21.31 2.64 2.13
C GLY A 121 19.91 2.76 2.67
N VAL A 122 19.03 1.92 2.10
CA VAL A 122 17.62 1.80 2.45
C VAL A 122 17.28 0.34 2.72
N ARG A 123 16.37 0.09 3.65
CA ARG A 123 15.86 -1.24 3.98
C ARG A 123 14.34 -1.22 4.08
N LYS A 124 13.71 -2.31 3.64
CA LYS A 124 12.28 -2.52 3.86
C LYS A 124 11.99 -2.64 5.35
N THR A 125 10.93 -1.98 5.82
CA THR A 125 10.47 -2.17 7.19
C THR A 125 9.66 -3.47 7.27
N ALA A 126 9.99 -4.32 8.23
CA ALA A 126 9.35 -5.63 8.40
C ALA A 126 7.99 -5.51 9.11
N GLY A 127 7.11 -6.48 8.90
CA GLY A 127 5.79 -6.52 9.54
C GLY A 127 4.74 -5.65 8.84
N THR A 128 3.87 -5.02 9.62
CA THR A 128 2.80 -4.13 9.17
C THR A 128 2.84 -2.76 9.84
N PRO A 129 4.02 -2.13 9.99
CA PRO A 129 4.15 -0.83 10.59
C PRO A 129 3.62 0.27 9.67
N LYS A 130 3.61 1.51 10.17
CA LYS A 130 3.21 2.68 9.38
C LYS A 130 4.21 3.01 8.27
N SER A 131 5.51 2.77 8.51
CA SER A 131 6.57 3.01 7.53
C SER A 131 6.72 1.83 6.57
N ASP A 132 6.93 2.13 5.29
CA ASP A 132 7.15 1.13 4.24
C ASP A 132 8.63 0.70 4.19
N PHE A 133 9.55 1.66 4.39
CA PHE A 133 11.00 1.43 4.44
C PHE A 133 11.72 2.50 5.26
N HIS A 134 13.00 2.30 5.52
CA HIS A 134 13.81 3.23 6.31
C HIS A 134 15.24 3.36 5.76
N LEU A 135 15.84 4.52 5.98
CA LEU A 135 17.25 4.78 5.71
C LEU A 135 18.12 4.15 6.81
N VAL A 136 19.30 3.67 6.46
CA VAL A 136 20.23 3.03 7.40
C VAL A 136 21.64 3.61 7.32
N ASN A 137 22.37 3.50 8.44
CA ASN A 137 23.81 3.77 8.49
C ASN A 137 24.64 2.51 8.22
N SER A 138 25.97 2.62 8.30
CA SER A 138 26.93 1.51 8.08
C SER A 138 26.76 0.33 9.04
N SER A 139 26.21 0.55 10.23
CA SER A 139 25.86 -0.48 11.20
C SER A 139 24.47 -1.07 10.97
N ASN A 140 23.79 -0.73 9.88
CA ASN A 140 22.43 -1.14 9.55
C ASN A 140 21.35 -0.62 10.54
N THR A 141 21.67 0.42 11.31
CA THR A 141 20.76 1.07 12.25
C THR A 141 19.78 1.98 11.49
N PRO A 142 18.47 1.91 11.75
CA PRO A 142 17.49 2.83 11.18
C PRO A 142 17.79 4.30 11.55
N LEU A 143 17.69 5.18 10.58
CA LEU A 143 17.95 6.62 10.74
C LEU A 143 16.72 7.49 10.47
N CYS A 144 15.82 7.03 9.60
CA CYS A 144 14.67 7.79 9.16
C CYS A 144 13.64 6.83 8.54
N HIS A 145 12.42 6.86 9.01
CA HIS A 145 11.32 6.04 8.50
C HIS A 145 10.53 6.76 7.42
N ILE A 146 10.26 6.06 6.32
CA ILE A 146 9.63 6.60 5.11
C ILE A 146 8.38 5.80 4.77
N SER A 147 7.26 6.49 4.49
CA SER A 147 6.11 5.90 3.83
C SER A 147 6.07 6.31 2.37
N HIS A 148 5.74 5.38 1.49
CA HIS A 148 5.72 5.60 0.06
C HIS A 148 4.31 5.46 -0.52
N LYS A 149 3.96 6.38 -1.40
CA LYS A 149 2.68 6.38 -2.11
C LYS A 149 2.90 6.53 -3.60
N LYS A 150 2.05 5.86 -4.37
CA LYS A 150 2.09 5.90 -5.83
C LYS A 150 1.63 7.24 -6.39
N GLY A 151 2.11 7.55 -7.61
CA GLY A 151 1.62 8.67 -8.42
C GLY A 151 2.12 10.03 -7.93
N SER A 152 1.40 11.09 -8.27
CA SER A 152 1.78 12.47 -7.95
C SER A 152 0.59 13.36 -7.53
N THR A 153 -0.63 12.83 -7.58
CA THR A 153 -1.85 13.58 -7.27
C THR A 153 -2.60 12.94 -6.09
N PRO A 154 -3.52 13.67 -5.43
CA PRO A 154 -4.37 13.07 -4.39
C PRO A 154 -5.18 11.87 -4.89
N LYS A 155 -5.55 11.81 -6.17
CA LYS A 155 -6.32 10.71 -6.78
C LYS A 155 -5.52 9.41 -6.87
N ASP A 156 -4.21 9.50 -7.00
CA ASP A 156 -3.31 8.34 -7.02
C ASP A 156 -3.11 7.77 -5.61
N PHE A 157 -3.34 8.59 -4.60
CA PHE A 157 -3.17 8.30 -3.19
C PHE A 157 -4.36 7.48 -2.69
N GLN A 158 -4.18 6.24 -2.37
CA GLN A 158 -5.29 5.37 -2.01
C GLN A 158 -5.94 5.75 -0.68
N GLN A 159 -5.14 5.85 0.39
CA GLN A 159 -5.57 6.20 1.74
C GLN A 159 -4.36 6.57 2.61
N TRP A 160 -4.57 7.38 3.63
CA TRP A 160 -3.59 7.69 4.67
C TRP A 160 -3.42 6.52 5.64
N GLY A 161 -4.53 5.91 6.07
CA GLY A 161 -4.53 4.79 7.01
C GLY A 161 -5.94 4.26 7.29
N GLY A 162 -6.01 3.19 8.06
CA GLY A 162 -7.28 2.65 8.56
C GLY A 162 -7.77 3.43 9.78
N ILE A 163 -9.08 3.40 10.03
CA ILE A 163 -9.68 3.98 11.25
C ILE A 163 -9.78 2.96 12.39
N THR A 164 -9.42 1.70 12.12
CA THR A 164 -9.52 0.59 13.09
C THR A 164 -8.24 0.39 13.91
N GLU A 165 -7.22 1.19 13.70
CA GLU A 165 -6.02 1.18 14.53
C GLU A 165 -6.37 1.60 15.95
N SER A 166 -5.98 0.85 16.98
CA SER A 166 -6.50 0.96 18.35
C SER A 166 -6.44 2.39 18.93
N LYS A 167 -5.35 3.11 18.72
CA LYS A 167 -5.21 4.50 19.20
C LYS A 167 -6.01 5.52 18.37
N ILE A 168 -6.33 5.19 17.12
CA ILE A 168 -7.17 6.03 16.25
C ILE A 168 -8.65 5.74 16.50
N ALA A 169 -9.01 4.46 16.59
CA ALA A 169 -10.41 4.02 16.73
C ALA A 169 -11.15 4.59 17.94
N ILE A 170 -10.43 4.85 19.05
CA ILE A 170 -11.00 5.41 20.27
C ILE A 170 -11.10 6.95 20.27
N HIS A 171 -10.74 7.61 19.18
CA HIS A 171 -10.77 9.07 19.11
C HIS A 171 -12.22 9.57 18.99
N PRO A 172 -12.62 10.64 19.72
CA PRO A 172 -14.01 11.13 19.73
C PRO A 172 -14.57 11.51 18.35
N GLU A 173 -13.74 12.02 17.45
CA GLU A 173 -14.16 12.29 16.07
C GLU A 173 -14.44 11.01 15.27
N ILE A 174 -13.76 9.90 15.56
CA ILE A 174 -14.03 8.60 14.93
C ILE A 174 -15.38 8.07 15.43
N GLU A 175 -15.62 8.08 16.74
CA GLU A 175 -16.89 7.64 17.33
C GLU A 175 -18.06 8.46 16.79
N TYR A 176 -17.88 9.78 16.72
CA TYR A 176 -18.89 10.67 16.14
C TYR A 176 -19.15 10.35 14.68
N PHE A 177 -18.09 10.18 13.86
CA PHE A 177 -18.21 9.81 12.46
C PHE A 177 -18.96 8.49 12.29
N GLU A 178 -18.62 7.46 13.06
CA GLU A 178 -19.30 6.16 13.03
C GLU A 178 -20.80 6.30 13.33
N LYS A 179 -21.16 7.05 14.37
CA LYS A 179 -22.56 7.32 14.71
C LYS A 179 -23.31 7.99 13.57
N GLN A 180 -22.71 9.00 12.92
CA GLN A 180 -23.34 9.72 11.81
C GLN A 180 -23.49 8.82 10.57
N VAL A 181 -22.47 8.01 10.26
CA VAL A 181 -22.52 7.05 9.14
C VAL A 181 -23.64 6.02 9.37
N ASN A 182 -23.79 5.50 10.58
CA ASN A 182 -24.87 4.54 10.91
C ASN A 182 -26.25 5.21 10.82
N ALA A 183 -26.37 6.48 11.17
CA ALA A 183 -27.63 7.23 11.00
C ALA A 183 -27.99 7.47 9.52
N LEU A 184 -26.99 7.63 8.65
CA LEU A 184 -27.20 7.73 7.19
C LEU A 184 -27.69 6.43 6.56
N TYR A 185 -27.29 5.29 7.13
CA TYR A 185 -27.60 3.95 6.60
C TYR A 185 -28.26 3.06 7.65
N PRO A 186 -29.48 3.41 8.13
CA PRO A 186 -30.12 2.75 9.28
C PRO A 186 -30.42 1.26 9.05
N ASN A 187 -30.47 0.82 7.81
CA ASN A 187 -30.65 -0.60 7.46
C ASN A 187 -29.38 -1.45 7.56
N GLY A 188 -28.28 -0.92 8.12
CA GLY A 188 -27.03 -1.64 8.29
C GLY A 188 -26.31 -2.00 6.97
N LYS A 189 -26.69 -1.35 5.86
CA LYS A 189 -26.15 -1.64 4.53
C LYS A 189 -25.87 -0.36 3.75
N MET A 190 -24.66 -0.24 3.24
CA MET A 190 -24.26 0.86 2.35
C MET A 190 -24.67 0.54 0.91
N PRO A 191 -25.43 1.40 0.22
CA PRO A 191 -25.79 1.19 -1.18
C PRO A 191 -24.59 1.26 -2.11
N ASN A 192 -24.68 0.58 -3.25
CA ASN A 192 -23.63 0.60 -4.26
C ASN A 192 -23.35 2.02 -4.78
N GLY A 193 -22.07 2.35 -4.86
CA GLY A 193 -21.62 3.64 -5.35
C GLY A 193 -21.76 4.80 -4.36
N GLU A 194 -22.25 4.55 -3.13
CA GLU A 194 -22.34 5.58 -2.10
C GLU A 194 -21.00 5.84 -1.42
N SER A 195 -20.85 7.07 -0.90
CA SER A 195 -19.70 7.49 -0.13
C SER A 195 -20.04 8.71 0.72
N ALA A 196 -19.51 8.75 1.95
CA ALA A 196 -19.62 9.91 2.82
C ALA A 196 -18.27 10.23 3.45
N TYR A 197 -18.04 11.50 3.76
CA TYR A 197 -16.81 11.94 4.43
C TYR A 197 -17.08 12.99 5.48
N MET A 198 -16.14 13.11 6.42
CA MET A 198 -16.12 14.16 7.44
C MET A 198 -14.70 14.74 7.54
N LYS A 199 -14.57 16.06 7.55
CA LYS A 199 -13.29 16.73 7.78
C LYS A 199 -12.81 16.45 9.21
N ILE A 200 -11.55 16.10 9.37
CA ILE A 200 -10.94 15.99 10.69
C ILE A 200 -10.62 17.39 11.19
N LYS A 201 -11.11 17.78 12.35
CA LYS A 201 -10.78 19.05 13.01
C LYS A 201 -9.55 18.92 13.91
N ASP A 202 -9.45 17.81 14.63
CA ASP A 202 -8.37 17.57 15.57
C ASP A 202 -7.02 17.40 14.86
N THR A 203 -6.10 18.30 15.20
CA THR A 203 -4.74 18.31 14.61
C THR A 203 -3.94 17.06 14.95
N LYS A 204 -4.10 16.54 16.19
CA LYS A 204 -3.40 15.33 16.62
C LYS A 204 -3.87 14.13 15.82
N LEU A 205 -5.18 13.99 15.61
CA LEU A 205 -5.74 12.93 14.76
C LEU A 205 -5.25 13.03 13.31
N LYS A 206 -5.14 14.24 12.74
CA LYS A 206 -4.52 14.43 11.41
C LYS A 206 -3.10 13.91 11.37
N PHE A 207 -2.26 14.28 12.35
CA PHE A 207 -0.88 13.80 12.41
C PHE A 207 -0.78 12.29 12.63
N MET A 208 -1.55 11.72 13.56
CA MET A 208 -1.61 10.27 13.77
C MET A 208 -1.98 9.53 12.48
N SER A 209 -2.93 10.08 11.72
CA SER A 209 -3.40 9.48 10.46
C SER A 209 -2.32 9.44 9.39
N VAL A 210 -1.54 10.50 9.29
CA VAL A 210 -0.53 10.69 8.25
C VAL A 210 0.81 10.07 8.65
N TYR A 211 1.31 10.43 9.82
CA TYR A 211 2.67 10.11 10.25
C TYR A 211 2.75 8.95 11.24
N GLY A 212 1.59 8.39 11.64
CA GLY A 212 1.51 7.26 12.57
C GLY A 212 1.25 7.67 14.00
N VAL A 213 0.77 6.70 14.80
CA VAL A 213 0.30 6.91 16.18
C VAL A 213 1.39 7.35 17.16
N ASN A 214 2.64 7.16 16.79
CA ASN A 214 3.82 7.55 17.58
C ASN A 214 4.55 8.78 16.97
N PHE A 215 3.83 9.60 16.18
CA PHE A 215 4.41 10.73 15.46
C PHE A 215 5.11 11.76 16.37
N ASP A 216 4.66 11.91 17.60
CA ASP A 216 5.17 12.82 18.63
C ASP A 216 6.28 12.21 19.51
N ASN A 217 6.60 10.92 19.35
CA ASN A 217 7.71 10.31 20.04
C ASN A 217 9.05 10.87 19.54
N GLY A 218 9.94 11.18 20.49
CA GLY A 218 11.32 11.57 20.19
C GLY A 218 12.14 10.41 19.68
N GLY A 219 12.75 10.26 18.67
CA GLY A 219 13.59 9.15 18.21
C GLY A 219 13.04 8.41 17.01
N ILE A 220 13.65 7.26 16.75
CA ILE A 220 13.35 6.42 15.59
C ILE A 220 12.34 5.35 16.00
N ASP A 221 11.23 5.27 15.27
CA ASP A 221 10.12 4.34 15.56
C ASP A 221 9.48 3.91 14.23
N GLU A 222 9.28 2.62 14.03
CA GLU A 222 8.67 2.08 12.80
C GLU A 222 7.19 2.43 12.64
N ASN A 223 6.49 2.77 13.72
CA ASN A 223 5.11 3.27 13.73
C ASN A 223 5.03 4.80 13.63
N LYS A 224 6.15 5.42 13.28
CA LYS A 224 6.30 6.83 12.98
C LYS A 224 6.94 7.01 11.61
N VAL A 225 6.37 7.87 10.81
CA VAL A 225 6.89 8.25 9.50
C VAL A 225 7.51 9.64 9.59
N ASP A 226 8.81 9.74 9.35
CA ASP A 226 9.51 11.03 9.29
C ASP A 226 9.26 11.74 7.96
N VAL A 227 9.15 10.96 6.88
CA VAL A 227 8.95 11.47 5.51
C VAL A 227 7.94 10.60 4.78
N LEU A 228 7.00 11.25 4.11
CA LEU A 228 6.10 10.59 3.17
C LEU A 228 6.46 11.02 1.76
N ILE A 229 6.78 10.06 0.90
CA ILE A 229 7.14 10.27 -0.49
C ILE A 229 6.03 9.76 -1.39
N GLN A 230 5.56 10.60 -2.31
CA GLN A 230 4.69 10.18 -3.39
C GLN A 230 5.46 10.28 -4.71
N GLY A 231 5.37 9.24 -5.54
CA GLY A 231 6.10 9.15 -6.80
C GLY A 231 7.49 8.50 -6.66
N ASN A 232 8.34 8.70 -7.64
CA ASN A 232 9.67 8.09 -7.68
C ASN A 232 10.64 8.87 -6.81
N PRO A 233 11.23 8.24 -5.78
CA PRO A 233 12.22 8.89 -4.94
C PRO A 233 13.55 9.08 -5.69
N GLY A 234 14.27 10.11 -5.33
CA GLY A 234 15.59 10.41 -5.86
C GLY A 234 16.43 11.23 -4.89
N ILE A 235 17.65 11.53 -5.29
CA ILE A 235 18.60 12.33 -4.50
C ILE A 235 19.27 13.36 -5.41
N LYS A 236 19.35 14.60 -4.93
CA LYS A 236 20.03 15.71 -5.62
C LYS A 236 21.23 16.15 -4.78
N ARG A 237 22.39 16.29 -5.41
CA ARG A 237 23.60 16.80 -4.76
C ARG A 237 23.43 18.29 -4.41
N LEU A 238 23.85 18.65 -3.21
CA LEU A 238 23.97 20.05 -2.74
C LEU A 238 25.45 20.48 -2.74
N SER A 239 26.24 19.97 -1.78
CA SER A 239 27.66 20.26 -1.68
C SER A 239 28.38 19.19 -0.85
N GLY A 240 29.63 18.87 -1.18
CA GLY A 240 30.39 17.84 -0.45
C GLY A 240 29.66 16.51 -0.38
N ASN A 241 29.46 16.01 0.84
CA ASN A 241 28.65 14.81 1.14
C ASN A 241 27.16 15.11 1.43
N LYS A 242 26.70 16.34 1.24
CA LYS A 242 25.32 16.77 1.49
C LYS A 242 24.46 16.60 0.23
N PHE A 243 23.33 15.95 0.40
CA PHE A 243 22.34 15.69 -0.65
C PHE A 243 20.93 16.00 -0.14
N GLU A 244 20.02 16.24 -1.04
CA GLU A 244 18.60 16.49 -0.77
C GLU A 244 17.77 15.31 -1.27
N LEU A 245 16.79 14.90 -0.46
CA LEU A 245 15.79 13.91 -0.88
C LEU A 245 14.80 14.56 -1.84
N THR A 246 14.57 13.94 -3.00
CA THR A 246 13.66 14.43 -4.04
C THR A 246 12.62 13.39 -4.41
N SER A 247 11.57 13.82 -5.09
CA SER A 247 10.55 12.94 -5.67
C SER A 247 10.04 13.47 -7.01
N SER A 248 9.57 12.59 -7.87
CA SER A 248 8.82 13.00 -9.06
C SER A 248 7.39 13.47 -8.76
N GLY A 249 6.91 13.30 -7.54
CA GLY A 249 5.61 13.73 -7.03
C GLY A 249 5.77 14.66 -5.84
N ASN A 250 5.15 14.33 -4.71
CA ASN A 250 5.14 15.15 -3.51
C ASN A 250 6.00 14.54 -2.40
N ILE A 251 6.53 15.39 -1.54
CA ILE A 251 7.19 14.99 -0.30
C ILE A 251 6.55 15.78 0.83
N HIS A 252 6.20 15.08 1.90
CA HIS A 252 5.68 15.65 3.13
C HIS A 252 6.57 15.23 4.29
N TYR A 253 6.93 16.18 5.13
CA TYR A 253 7.86 15.97 6.25
C TYR A 253 7.11 16.12 7.57
N LEU A 254 7.37 15.24 8.53
CA LEU A 254 6.94 15.46 9.91
C LEU A 254 7.76 16.64 10.52
N PRO A 255 7.16 17.64 11.14
CA PRO A 255 5.75 17.78 11.57
C PRO A 255 4.90 18.71 10.67
N GLU A 256 5.00 18.64 9.38
CA GLU A 256 4.22 19.51 8.50
C GLU A 256 2.73 19.15 8.48
N ALA A 257 1.88 20.16 8.57
CA ALA A 257 0.47 20.02 8.32
C ALA A 257 0.21 19.73 6.83
N ILE A 258 -0.60 18.72 6.55
CA ILE A 258 -1.00 18.39 5.18
C ILE A 258 -2.28 19.13 4.84
N THR A 259 -2.26 19.89 3.77
CA THR A 259 -3.33 20.78 3.36
C THR A 259 -3.78 20.55 1.91
N GLY A 260 -4.78 21.29 1.47
CA GLY A 260 -5.28 21.22 0.10
C GLY A 260 -5.90 19.86 -0.22
N GLY A 261 -5.72 19.38 -1.45
CA GLY A 261 -6.27 18.10 -1.90
C GLY A 261 -5.76 16.87 -1.17
N PHE A 262 -4.67 16.99 -0.42
CA PHE A 262 -4.08 15.91 0.39
C PHE A 262 -4.58 15.91 1.84
N GLU A 263 -5.34 16.92 2.27
CA GLU A 263 -5.84 17.01 3.65
C GLU A 263 -6.57 15.72 4.05
N PRO A 264 -6.23 15.11 5.22
CA PRO A 264 -6.84 13.87 5.66
C PRO A 264 -8.29 14.10 6.11
N VAL A 265 -9.19 13.23 5.65
CA VAL A 265 -10.61 13.20 6.03
C VAL A 265 -11.01 11.77 6.41
N LEU A 266 -11.94 11.65 7.35
CA LEU A 266 -12.62 10.38 7.61
C LEU A 266 -13.58 10.11 6.47
N ALA A 267 -13.57 8.91 5.91
CA ALA A 267 -14.55 8.59 4.88
C ALA A 267 -14.94 7.11 4.88
N VAL A 268 -16.18 6.88 4.48
CA VAL A 268 -16.73 5.56 4.19
C VAL A 268 -17.12 5.50 2.72
N ILE A 269 -16.77 4.39 2.07
CA ILE A 269 -17.06 4.14 0.65
C ILE A 269 -17.67 2.76 0.48
N TYR A 270 -18.52 2.60 -0.51
CA TYR A 270 -18.99 1.27 -0.89
C TYR A 270 -17.83 0.39 -1.37
N LYS A 271 -17.74 -0.83 -0.85
CA LYS A 271 -16.71 -1.82 -1.18
C LYS A 271 -17.22 -3.26 -1.15
N GLY A 272 -18.28 -3.53 -1.90
CA GLY A 272 -18.77 -4.90 -2.12
C GLY A 272 -19.06 -5.68 -0.84
N ASP A 273 -18.34 -6.78 -0.61
CA ASP A 273 -18.61 -7.71 0.49
C ASP A 273 -17.96 -7.34 1.83
N ARG A 274 -17.35 -6.15 1.92
CA ARG A 274 -16.73 -5.71 3.18
C ARG A 274 -17.79 -5.25 4.18
N THR A 275 -17.48 -5.45 5.47
CA THR A 275 -18.26 -4.91 6.58
C THR A 275 -17.33 -4.13 7.49
N GLN A 276 -17.59 -2.84 7.69
CA GLN A 276 -16.91 -1.97 8.65
C GLN A 276 -17.92 -0.99 9.25
N LEU A 277 -17.67 -0.52 10.47
CA LEU A 277 -18.58 0.36 11.24
C LEU A 277 -20.00 -0.23 11.38
N GLY A 278 -20.13 -1.55 11.48
CA GLY A 278 -21.45 -2.21 11.52
C GLY A 278 -22.20 -2.23 10.19
N LEU A 279 -21.65 -1.66 9.10
CA LEU A 279 -22.31 -1.54 7.81
C LEU A 279 -21.78 -2.56 6.80
N ARG A 280 -22.68 -3.38 6.25
CA ARG A 280 -22.37 -4.24 5.11
C ARG A 280 -22.14 -3.41 3.85
N GLY A 281 -21.16 -3.77 3.05
CA GLY A 281 -20.79 -3.03 1.84
C GLY A 281 -19.88 -1.84 2.11
N ALA A 282 -19.45 -1.60 3.35
CA ALA A 282 -18.68 -0.42 3.72
C ALA A 282 -17.19 -0.71 3.90
N ARG A 283 -16.37 0.23 3.46
CA ARG A 283 -14.96 0.38 3.85
C ARG A 283 -14.75 1.78 4.38
N ALA A 284 -14.37 1.87 5.64
CA ALA A 284 -14.02 3.13 6.29
C ALA A 284 -12.49 3.26 6.40
N SER A 285 -11.98 4.45 6.11
CA SER A 285 -10.54 4.76 6.18
C SER A 285 -10.34 6.28 6.20
N ILE A 286 -9.11 6.70 6.41
CA ILE A 286 -8.69 8.08 6.29
C ILE A 286 -8.13 8.29 4.88
N TYR A 287 -8.74 9.21 4.14
CA TYR A 287 -8.40 9.49 2.75
C TYR A 287 -7.89 10.92 2.58
N PRO A 288 -7.11 11.23 1.53
CA PRO A 288 -6.96 12.61 1.10
C PRO A 288 -8.31 13.12 0.55
N ILE A 289 -8.69 14.35 0.91
CA ILE A 289 -9.98 14.93 0.49
C ILE A 289 -10.10 14.99 -1.05
N GLY A 290 -9.03 15.31 -1.75
CA GLY A 290 -8.97 15.32 -3.21
C GLY A 290 -8.76 13.94 -3.86
N GLY A 291 -8.69 12.86 -3.06
CA GLY A 291 -8.41 11.51 -3.53
C GLY A 291 -9.55 10.87 -4.31
N ARG A 292 -10.76 11.35 -4.10
CA ARG A 292 -11.97 10.91 -4.81
C ARG A 292 -13.12 11.91 -4.64
N SER A 293 -14.10 11.83 -5.51
CA SER A 293 -15.35 12.56 -5.34
C SER A 293 -16.23 11.83 -4.34
N PHE A 294 -16.37 12.38 -3.14
CA PHE A 294 -17.32 11.89 -2.15
C PHE A 294 -18.71 12.48 -2.44
N LYS A 295 -19.76 11.69 -2.22
CA LYS A 295 -21.14 12.11 -2.52
C LYS A 295 -21.77 12.96 -1.42
N GLN A 296 -21.40 12.70 -0.16
CA GLN A 296 -22.01 13.35 0.97
C GLN A 296 -20.99 13.82 2.00
N GLU A 297 -21.14 15.05 2.47
CA GLU A 297 -20.35 15.58 3.58
C GLU A 297 -21.15 15.44 4.89
N ILE A 298 -20.54 14.81 5.88
CA ILE A 298 -21.01 14.77 7.25
C ILE A 298 -20.45 15.99 7.96
N LYS A 299 -21.33 16.83 8.50
CA LYS A 299 -20.91 18.00 9.27
C LYS A 299 -20.31 17.56 10.61
N ASN A 300 -19.22 18.19 10.99
CA ASN A 300 -18.65 18.01 12.30
C ASN A 300 -19.64 18.44 13.40
N LYS A 301 -19.47 17.87 14.59
CA LYS A 301 -20.14 18.36 15.79
C LYS A 301 -19.76 19.84 15.99
N SER A 302 -20.77 20.68 16.17
CA SER A 302 -20.64 22.12 16.56
C SER A 302 -19.89 22.25 17.88
#